data_fae7ac0c63e888650d19fefda6db9528
#
_entry.id   fae7ac0c63e888650d19fefda6db9528
#
_cell.length_a   1.000
_cell.length_b   1.000
_cell.length_c   1.000
_cell.angle_alpha   90.00
_cell.angle_beta   90.00
_cell.angle_gamma   90.00
#
_symmetry.space_group_name_H-M   'P 1'
#
loop_
_entity.id
_entity.type
_entity.pdbx_description
1 polymer ?
#
loop_
_entity_poly.entity_id
_entity_poly.type
_entity_poly.pdbx_seq_one_letter_code
_entity_poly.pdbx_strand_id
1 'polypeptide(L)'
;AQKKVESRNFEIRKHLLEYDDVQNKQREIIYKLRNRLLRNSEIDEVLKEIKDDALYSFQPLLDNEISFEDKKNMFNFLTEDEILNLSDTSQLELVIDKKIENKKILLGDMFQSISKFVLLSTLDMKWKDHLLSMDYLRESVSLRGYGQQNPLREYKKEGFEIFDEMIDNFNIDALVNFLEVVPIKDEDLKEIEKSRDIYENLSYNDNDSEK
;
A
#
# COMPACT_ATOMS: atom_id res chain seq x y z
N ALA A 1 39.54 19.23 26.10
CA ALA A 1 38.08 19.30 26.16
C ALA A 1 37.46 19.33 24.76
N GLN A 2 37.86 20.22 23.85
CA GLN A 2 37.28 20.47 22.54
C GLN A 2 37.35 19.23 21.62
N LYS A 3 38.51 18.59 21.47
CA LYS A 3 38.65 17.33 20.67
C LYS A 3 37.69 16.21 21.09
N LYS A 4 37.40 16.10 22.41
CA LYS A 4 36.48 15.08 22.94
C LYS A 4 35.01 15.37 22.59
N VAL A 5 34.64 16.66 22.54
CA VAL A 5 33.32 17.12 22.10
C VAL A 5 33.15 16.92 20.58
N GLU A 6 34.17 17.26 19.79
CA GLU A 6 34.17 17.09 18.35
C GLU A 6 34.07 15.59 17.95
N SER A 7 34.83 14.71 18.62
CA SER A 7 34.77 13.26 18.42
C SER A 7 33.36 12.70 18.75
N ARG A 8 32.78 13.15 19.86
CA ARG A 8 31.44 12.74 20.26
C ARG A 8 30.37 13.22 19.26
N ASN A 9 30.48 14.45 18.79
CA ASN A 9 29.57 14.98 17.78
C ASN A 9 29.70 14.26 16.45
N PHE A 10 30.91 13.86 16.07
CA PHE A 10 31.17 13.06 14.87
C PHE A 10 30.53 11.67 14.98
N GLU A 11 30.67 10.98 16.11
CA GLU A 11 30.03 9.67 16.35
C GLU A 11 28.50 9.77 16.30
N ILE A 12 27.91 10.78 16.93
CA ILE A 12 26.46 11.01 16.90
C ILE A 12 25.99 11.23 15.47
N ARG A 13 26.66 12.06 14.69
CA ARG A 13 26.31 12.31 13.27
C ARG A 13 26.45 11.05 12.43
N LYS A 14 27.51 10.27 12.63
CA LYS A 14 27.71 9.00 11.94
C LYS A 14 26.56 8.03 12.21
N HIS A 15 26.18 7.87 13.48
CA HIS A 15 25.04 7.02 13.83
C HIS A 15 23.73 7.48 13.19
N LEU A 16 23.44 8.79 13.20
CA LEU A 16 22.25 9.33 12.54
C LEU A 16 22.23 8.99 11.05
N LEU A 17 23.36 9.18 10.34
CA LEU A 17 23.48 8.85 8.93
C LEU A 17 23.26 7.35 8.65
N GLU A 18 23.73 6.47 9.54
CA GLU A 18 23.57 5.01 9.37
C GLU A 18 22.09 4.56 9.49
N TYR A 19 21.26 5.25 10.30
CA TYR A 19 19.80 5.04 10.36
C TYR A 19 19.10 5.61 9.13
N ASP A 20 19.48 6.80 8.72
CA ASP A 20 18.90 7.48 7.56
C ASP A 20 19.18 6.73 6.25
N ASP A 21 20.35 6.07 6.13
CA ASP A 21 20.71 5.25 4.97
C ASP A 21 19.73 4.10 4.72
N VAL A 22 19.15 3.50 5.77
CA VAL A 22 18.16 2.44 5.63
C VAL A 22 16.90 2.97 4.98
N GLN A 23 16.35 4.06 5.52
CA GLN A 23 15.14 4.68 4.97
C GLN A 23 15.37 5.25 3.56
N ASN A 24 16.57 5.79 3.28
CA ASN A 24 16.90 6.30 1.94
C ASN A 24 16.89 5.20 0.88
N LYS A 25 17.43 4.01 1.18
CA LYS A 25 17.38 2.86 0.27
C LYS A 25 15.95 2.40 0.00
N GLN A 26 15.13 2.31 1.04
CA GLN A 26 13.70 1.99 0.90
C GLN A 26 12.98 3.04 0.05
N ARG A 27 13.24 4.33 0.29
CA ARG A 27 12.68 5.44 -0.48
C ARG A 27 13.07 5.38 -1.97
N GLU A 28 14.30 5.01 -2.29
CA GLU A 28 14.73 4.82 -3.67
C GLU A 28 13.92 3.75 -4.40
N ILE A 29 13.61 2.63 -3.73
CA ILE A 29 12.80 1.54 -4.29
C ILE A 29 11.38 2.05 -4.56
N ILE A 30 10.76 2.70 -3.58
CA ILE A 30 9.40 3.26 -3.71
C ILE A 30 9.33 4.31 -4.82
N TYR A 31 10.33 5.20 -4.93
CA TYR A 31 10.35 6.22 -5.98
C TYR A 31 10.54 5.62 -7.38
N LYS A 32 11.31 4.53 -7.52
CA LYS A 32 11.41 3.80 -8.78
C LYS A 32 10.06 3.20 -9.18
N LEU A 33 9.38 2.52 -8.25
CA LEU A 33 8.06 1.97 -8.49
C LEU A 33 7.04 3.08 -8.83
N ARG A 34 7.02 4.16 -8.04
CA ARG A 34 6.16 5.33 -8.30
C ARG A 34 6.39 5.93 -9.69
N ASN A 35 7.66 6.07 -10.10
CA ASN A 35 7.99 6.59 -11.42
C ASN A 35 7.54 5.66 -12.56
N ARG A 36 7.57 4.34 -12.37
CA ARG A 36 7.02 3.37 -13.33
C ARG A 36 5.50 3.52 -13.43
N LEU A 37 4.80 3.63 -12.31
CA LEU A 37 3.36 3.86 -12.25
C LEU A 37 2.93 5.18 -12.92
N LEU A 38 3.78 6.21 -12.90
CA LEU A 38 3.50 7.49 -13.57
C LEU A 38 3.58 7.39 -15.10
N ARG A 39 4.26 6.39 -15.65
CA ARG A 39 4.40 6.17 -17.10
C ARG A 39 3.26 5.30 -17.61
N ASN A 40 2.40 5.84 -18.45
CA ASN A 40 1.26 5.08 -19.00
C ASN A 40 1.67 3.80 -19.74
N SER A 41 2.83 3.80 -20.38
CA SER A 41 3.34 2.63 -21.13
C SER A 41 3.72 1.44 -20.24
N GLU A 42 3.86 1.60 -18.94
CA GLU A 42 4.31 0.56 -18.01
C GLU A 42 3.18 0.05 -17.09
N ILE A 43 1.97 0.61 -17.16
CA ILE A 43 0.86 0.26 -16.26
C ILE A 43 0.48 -1.22 -16.36
N ASP A 44 0.34 -1.76 -17.58
CA ASP A 44 -0.02 -3.17 -17.78
C ASP A 44 1.06 -4.12 -17.22
N GLU A 45 2.34 -3.77 -17.41
CA GLU A 45 3.46 -4.56 -16.90
C GLU A 45 3.50 -4.52 -15.35
N VAL A 46 3.38 -3.32 -14.76
CA VAL A 46 3.36 -3.16 -13.30
C VAL A 46 2.16 -3.85 -12.68
N LEU A 47 0.97 -3.77 -13.29
CA LEU A 47 -0.21 -4.48 -12.81
C LEU A 47 -0.05 -6.00 -12.85
N LYS A 48 0.64 -6.52 -13.88
CA LYS A 48 0.98 -7.94 -13.96
C LYS A 48 1.95 -8.34 -12.84
N GLU A 49 3.02 -7.57 -12.60
CA GLU A 49 3.96 -7.84 -11.50
C GLU A 49 3.23 -7.84 -10.15
N ILE A 50 2.40 -6.82 -9.88
CA ILE A 50 1.59 -6.74 -8.66
C ILE A 50 0.68 -7.98 -8.51
N LYS A 51 0.04 -8.43 -9.60
CA LYS A 51 -0.77 -9.65 -9.60
C LYS A 51 0.07 -10.88 -9.23
N ASP A 52 1.21 -11.06 -9.88
CA ASP A 52 2.06 -12.23 -9.69
C ASP A 52 2.60 -12.28 -8.24
N ASP A 53 3.02 -11.15 -7.69
CA ASP A 53 3.47 -11.02 -6.28
C ASP A 53 2.32 -11.25 -5.29
N ALA A 54 1.12 -10.70 -5.55
CA ALA A 54 -0.05 -10.94 -4.72
C ALA A 54 -0.47 -12.42 -4.72
N LEU A 55 -0.43 -13.10 -5.87
CA LEU A 55 -0.70 -14.54 -5.98
C LEU A 55 0.28 -15.36 -5.16
N TYR A 56 1.56 -15.00 -5.17
CA TYR A 56 2.57 -15.64 -4.33
C TYR A 56 2.24 -15.50 -2.84
N SER A 57 1.83 -14.31 -2.40
CA SER A 57 1.42 -14.04 -1.01
C SER A 57 0.11 -14.76 -0.63
N PHE A 58 -0.79 -15.03 -1.56
CA PHE A 58 -2.03 -15.79 -1.32
C PHE A 58 -1.80 -17.31 -1.24
N GLN A 59 -0.75 -17.85 -1.84
CA GLN A 59 -0.51 -19.29 -1.91
C GLN A 59 -0.54 -19.98 -0.54
N PRO A 60 0.21 -19.55 0.49
CA PRO A 60 0.20 -20.20 1.81
C PRO A 60 -1.19 -20.17 2.48
N LEU A 61 -2.01 -19.21 2.11
CA LEU A 61 -3.35 -19.01 2.66
C LEU A 61 -4.34 -19.98 2.01
N LEU A 62 -4.16 -20.31 0.73
CA LEU A 62 -4.99 -21.29 0.02
C LEU A 62 -4.59 -22.74 0.36
N ASP A 63 -3.30 -22.97 0.62
CA ASP A 63 -2.77 -24.29 0.99
C ASP A 63 -3.21 -24.72 2.41
N ASN A 64 -3.60 -23.77 3.27
CA ASN A 64 -4.15 -24.02 4.59
C ASN A 64 -5.67 -24.17 4.53
N GLU A 65 -6.24 -25.01 5.40
CA GLU A 65 -7.70 -25.11 5.59
C GLU A 65 -8.23 -23.87 6.30
N ILE A 66 -8.36 -22.76 5.57
CA ILE A 66 -9.01 -21.55 6.07
C ILE A 66 -10.53 -21.64 5.90
N SER A 67 -11.27 -21.05 6.84
CA SER A 67 -12.72 -21.04 6.81
C SER A 67 -13.27 -20.31 5.58
N PHE A 68 -14.50 -20.65 5.16
CA PHE A 68 -15.17 -19.92 4.08
C PHE A 68 -15.30 -18.41 4.37
N GLU A 69 -15.57 -18.05 5.62
CA GLU A 69 -15.70 -16.66 6.05
C GLU A 69 -14.37 -15.89 5.94
N ASP A 70 -13.26 -16.53 6.29
CA ASP A 70 -11.93 -15.93 6.13
C ASP A 70 -11.58 -15.75 4.64
N LYS A 71 -11.90 -16.75 3.80
CA LYS A 71 -11.74 -16.62 2.34
C LYS A 71 -12.58 -15.47 1.78
N LYS A 72 -13.81 -15.30 2.24
CA LYS A 72 -14.71 -14.23 1.81
C LYS A 72 -14.18 -12.85 2.20
N ASN A 73 -13.65 -12.72 3.41
CA ASN A 73 -13.05 -11.47 3.87
C ASN A 73 -11.76 -11.12 3.11
N MET A 74 -10.98 -12.13 2.76
CA MET A 74 -9.70 -11.95 2.06
C MET A 74 -9.87 -11.68 0.56
N PHE A 75 -10.82 -12.38 -0.07
CA PHE A 75 -11.11 -12.31 -1.50
C PHE A 75 -12.46 -11.62 -1.75
N ASN A 76 -12.69 -10.46 -1.11
CA ASN A 76 -13.93 -9.70 -1.21
C ASN A 76 -14.30 -9.29 -2.65
N PHE A 77 -13.32 -9.28 -3.56
CA PHE A 77 -13.52 -9.07 -5.00
C PHE A 77 -14.07 -10.30 -5.74
N LEU A 78 -14.17 -11.47 -5.07
CA LEU A 78 -14.76 -12.69 -5.61
C LEU A 78 -16.24 -12.83 -5.19
N THR A 79 -17.03 -13.46 -6.04
CA THR A 79 -18.38 -13.91 -5.69
C THR A 79 -18.33 -15.14 -4.79
N GLU A 80 -19.42 -15.41 -4.06
CA GLU A 80 -19.50 -16.59 -3.18
C GLU A 80 -19.30 -17.89 -3.98
N ASP A 81 -19.86 -17.98 -5.20
CA ASP A 81 -19.67 -19.13 -6.08
C ASP A 81 -18.21 -19.31 -6.53
N GLU A 82 -17.50 -18.21 -6.81
CA GLU A 82 -16.07 -18.25 -7.14
C GLU A 82 -15.24 -18.72 -5.95
N ILE A 83 -15.57 -18.28 -4.73
CA ILE A 83 -14.88 -18.68 -3.49
C ILE A 83 -15.11 -20.17 -3.20
N LEU A 84 -16.35 -20.67 -3.36
CA LEU A 84 -16.68 -22.08 -3.15
C LEU A 84 -15.94 -23.03 -4.11
N ASN A 85 -15.68 -22.58 -5.33
CA ASN A 85 -14.96 -23.34 -6.35
C ASN A 85 -13.45 -23.12 -6.30
N LEU A 86 -12.94 -22.26 -5.41
CA LEU A 86 -11.52 -21.93 -5.30
C LEU A 86 -10.76 -23.05 -4.58
N SER A 87 -9.99 -23.84 -5.31
CA SER A 87 -9.21 -24.95 -4.76
C SER A 87 -7.70 -24.66 -4.67
N ASP A 88 -7.17 -23.86 -5.59
CA ASP A 88 -5.75 -23.58 -5.69
C ASP A 88 -5.44 -22.19 -6.29
N THR A 89 -4.17 -21.83 -6.25
CA THR A 89 -3.66 -20.55 -6.79
C THR A 89 -3.85 -20.42 -8.30
N SER A 90 -3.80 -21.53 -9.05
CA SER A 90 -3.96 -21.49 -10.51
C SER A 90 -5.39 -21.11 -10.90
N GLN A 91 -6.38 -21.58 -10.14
CA GLN A 91 -7.77 -21.17 -10.35
C GLN A 91 -7.97 -19.70 -9.96
N LEU A 92 -7.37 -19.25 -8.85
CA LEU A 92 -7.41 -17.85 -8.45
C LEU A 92 -6.81 -16.96 -9.54
N GLU A 93 -5.68 -17.34 -10.11
CA GLU A 93 -5.03 -16.60 -11.20
C GLU A 93 -5.97 -16.46 -12.42
N LEU A 94 -6.59 -17.55 -12.87
CA LEU A 94 -7.54 -17.51 -13.99
C LEU A 94 -8.73 -16.57 -13.73
N VAL A 95 -9.25 -16.56 -12.51
CA VAL A 95 -10.37 -15.68 -12.14
C VAL A 95 -9.91 -14.23 -12.12
N ILE A 96 -8.73 -13.93 -11.55
CA ILE A 96 -8.16 -12.58 -11.52
C ILE A 96 -7.90 -12.08 -12.94
N ASP A 97 -7.28 -12.88 -13.80
CA ASP A 97 -7.01 -12.50 -15.20
C ASP A 97 -8.30 -12.14 -15.94
N LYS A 98 -9.34 -12.96 -15.79
CA LYS A 98 -10.65 -12.68 -16.36
C LYS A 98 -11.25 -11.36 -15.82
N LYS A 99 -11.11 -11.11 -14.54
CA LYS A 99 -11.59 -9.85 -13.93
C LYS A 99 -10.80 -8.63 -14.41
N ILE A 100 -9.48 -8.74 -14.58
CA ILE A 100 -8.64 -7.68 -15.14
C ILE A 100 -9.06 -7.36 -16.59
N GLU A 101 -9.26 -8.39 -17.44
CA GLU A 101 -9.72 -8.20 -18.81
C GLU A 101 -11.12 -7.56 -18.86
N ASN A 102 -12.04 -8.01 -18.01
CA ASN A 102 -13.36 -7.38 -17.90
C ASN A 102 -13.24 -5.90 -17.46
N LYS A 103 -12.30 -5.57 -16.55
CA LYS A 103 -12.04 -4.18 -16.15
C LYS A 103 -11.48 -3.34 -17.30
N LYS A 104 -10.58 -3.89 -18.13
CA LYS A 104 -10.09 -3.20 -19.33
C LYS A 104 -11.23 -2.84 -20.28
N ILE A 105 -12.13 -3.78 -20.52
CA ILE A 105 -13.30 -3.55 -21.37
C ILE A 105 -14.24 -2.51 -20.74
N LEU A 106 -14.53 -2.62 -19.45
CA LEU A 106 -15.45 -1.76 -18.73
C LEU A 106 -14.94 -0.30 -18.65
N LEU A 107 -13.66 -0.10 -18.37
CA LEU A 107 -13.06 1.20 -18.22
C LEU A 107 -12.61 1.86 -19.53
N GLY A 108 -12.41 1.05 -20.61
CA GLY A 108 -12.01 1.53 -21.91
C GLY A 108 -10.84 2.54 -21.86
N ASP A 109 -11.02 3.71 -22.41
CA ASP A 109 -9.98 4.77 -22.47
C ASP A 109 -9.55 5.25 -21.06
N MET A 110 -10.39 5.08 -20.04
CA MET A 110 -10.09 5.48 -18.66
C MET A 110 -9.24 4.45 -17.90
N PHE A 111 -9.06 3.25 -18.45
CA PHE A 111 -8.35 2.15 -17.79
C PHE A 111 -7.00 2.58 -17.22
N GLN A 112 -6.14 3.19 -18.03
CA GLN A 112 -4.80 3.60 -17.60
C GLN A 112 -4.83 4.67 -16.51
N SER A 113 -5.72 5.65 -16.64
CA SER A 113 -5.83 6.75 -15.67
C SER A 113 -6.34 6.27 -14.32
N ILE A 114 -7.35 5.41 -14.32
CA ILE A 114 -7.94 4.84 -13.10
C ILE A 114 -6.97 3.85 -12.46
N SER A 115 -6.36 2.95 -13.22
CA SER A 115 -5.34 2.02 -12.70
C SER A 115 -4.21 2.78 -12.04
N LYS A 116 -3.66 3.80 -12.72
CA LYS A 116 -2.62 4.66 -12.18
C LYS A 116 -3.05 5.32 -10.85
N PHE A 117 -4.23 5.89 -10.81
CA PHE A 117 -4.75 6.55 -9.63
C PHE A 117 -4.87 5.58 -8.44
N VAL A 118 -5.45 4.40 -8.65
CA VAL A 118 -5.62 3.39 -7.60
C VAL A 118 -4.28 2.89 -7.09
N LEU A 119 -3.38 2.50 -7.99
CA LEU A 119 -2.07 1.97 -7.62
C LEU A 119 -1.22 3.01 -6.90
N LEU A 120 -1.20 4.26 -7.36
CA LEU A 120 -0.47 5.34 -6.70
C LEU A 120 -1.04 5.69 -5.34
N SER A 121 -2.36 5.79 -5.20
CA SER A 121 -2.99 6.12 -3.91
C SER A 121 -2.75 5.02 -2.87
N THR A 122 -2.81 3.75 -3.29
CA THR A 122 -2.49 2.62 -2.40
C THR A 122 -1.02 2.64 -1.99
N LEU A 123 -0.10 2.87 -2.95
CA LEU A 123 1.34 2.96 -2.66
C LEU A 123 1.65 4.11 -1.68
N ASP A 124 1.07 5.28 -1.92
CA ASP A 124 1.31 6.47 -1.08
C ASP A 124 0.77 6.26 0.35
N MET A 125 -0.37 5.59 0.51
CA MET A 125 -0.93 5.23 1.82
C MET A 125 0.00 4.25 2.55
N LYS A 126 0.37 3.12 1.92
CA LYS A 126 1.27 2.11 2.53
C LYS A 126 2.64 2.69 2.88
N TRP A 127 3.19 3.52 2.00
CA TRP A 127 4.47 4.18 2.26
C TRP A 127 4.40 5.14 3.46
N LYS A 128 3.31 5.91 3.60
CA LYS A 128 3.11 6.78 4.75
C LYS A 128 3.07 6.01 6.07
N ASP A 129 2.32 4.89 6.09
CA ASP A 129 2.19 4.04 7.27
C ASP A 129 3.52 3.35 7.61
N HIS A 130 4.27 2.94 6.59
CA HIS A 130 5.62 2.39 6.75
C HIS A 130 6.59 3.39 7.39
N LEU A 131 6.60 4.65 6.95
CA LEU A 131 7.46 5.67 7.56
C LEU A 131 7.17 5.83 9.04
N LEU A 132 5.89 5.81 9.44
CA LEU A 132 5.49 5.86 10.84
C LEU A 132 5.99 4.63 11.61
N SER A 133 5.87 3.43 11.03
CA SER A 133 6.39 2.18 11.61
C SER A 133 7.89 2.21 11.80
N MET A 134 8.64 2.77 10.84
CA MET A 134 10.10 2.94 10.93
C MET A 134 10.51 3.93 12.04
N ASP A 135 9.73 4.99 12.26
CA ASP A 135 9.98 5.93 13.35
C ASP A 135 9.76 5.25 14.72
N TYR A 136 8.69 4.47 14.89
CA TYR A 136 8.46 3.66 16.09
C TYR A 136 9.56 2.61 16.29
N LEU A 137 10.01 1.94 15.23
CA LEU A 137 11.11 1.00 15.31
C LEU A 137 12.38 1.68 15.82
N ARG A 138 12.72 2.86 15.29
CA ARG A 138 13.90 3.63 15.70
C ARG A 138 13.89 3.96 17.20
N GLU A 139 12.75 4.37 17.72
CA GLU A 139 12.58 4.64 19.15
C GLU A 139 12.72 3.35 19.97
N SER A 140 12.07 2.26 19.55
CA SER A 140 12.05 1.00 20.28
C SER A 140 13.43 0.34 20.36
N VAL A 141 14.21 0.32 19.27
CA VAL A 141 15.56 -0.26 19.28
C VAL A 141 16.54 0.57 20.12
N SER A 142 16.33 1.90 20.20
CA SER A 142 17.14 2.76 21.06
C SER A 142 16.95 2.43 22.53
N LEU A 143 15.73 2.08 22.96
CA LEU A 143 15.44 1.65 24.33
C LEU A 143 15.98 0.25 24.64
N ARG A 144 15.94 -0.66 23.66
CA ARG A 144 16.48 -2.03 23.79
C ARG A 144 18.01 -2.08 23.84
N GLY A 145 18.71 -1.04 23.38
CA GLY A 145 20.17 -0.93 23.36
C GLY A 145 20.86 -1.04 24.75
N TYR A 146 20.10 -0.97 25.85
CA TYR A 146 20.59 -1.27 27.20
C TYR A 146 20.90 -2.77 27.43
N GLY A 147 20.51 -3.67 26.51
CA GLY A 147 20.60 -5.13 26.64
C GLY A 147 21.67 -5.81 25.77
N GLN A 148 22.85 -5.23 25.55
CA GLN A 148 24.01 -5.81 24.82
C GLN A 148 23.80 -6.08 23.31
N GLN A 149 22.65 -5.80 22.71
CA GLN A 149 22.44 -5.90 21.27
C GLN A 149 22.83 -4.58 20.59
N ASN A 150 23.36 -4.68 19.36
CA ASN A 150 23.67 -3.48 18.57
C ASN A 150 22.38 -2.89 17.99
N PRO A 151 21.89 -1.73 18.47
CA PRO A 151 20.62 -1.16 18.05
C PRO A 151 20.51 -0.95 16.54
N LEU A 152 21.61 -0.55 15.89
CA LEU A 152 21.64 -0.34 14.45
C LEU A 152 21.46 -1.65 13.66
N ARG A 153 22.00 -2.74 14.15
CA ARG A 153 21.84 -4.06 13.52
C ARG A 153 20.39 -4.52 13.60
N GLU A 154 19.76 -4.36 14.76
CA GLU A 154 18.36 -4.70 14.95
C GLU A 154 17.45 -3.81 14.10
N TYR A 155 17.74 -2.50 14.05
CA TYR A 155 17.02 -1.58 13.19
C TYR A 155 17.10 -1.96 11.71
N LYS A 156 18.28 -2.35 11.21
CA LYS A 156 18.44 -2.81 9.82
C LYS A 156 17.66 -4.07 9.55
N LYS A 157 17.68 -5.04 10.47
CA LYS A 157 17.01 -6.32 10.32
C LYS A 157 15.49 -6.16 10.36
N GLU A 158 14.97 -5.60 11.46
CA GLU A 158 13.53 -5.40 11.63
C GLU A 158 12.96 -4.41 10.60
N GLY A 159 13.72 -3.36 10.24
CA GLY A 159 13.33 -2.41 9.20
C GLY A 159 13.27 -3.01 7.81
N PHE A 160 14.07 -4.05 7.51
CA PHE A 160 13.93 -4.83 6.28
C PHE A 160 12.65 -5.68 6.32
N GLU A 161 12.39 -6.38 7.42
CA GLU A 161 11.19 -7.21 7.60
C GLU A 161 9.90 -6.38 7.46
N ILE A 162 9.84 -5.20 8.12
CA ILE A 162 8.69 -4.27 8.02
C ILE A 162 8.52 -3.73 6.59
N PHE A 163 9.63 -3.48 5.88
CA PHE A 163 9.57 -3.01 4.50
C PHE A 163 9.08 -4.09 3.53
N ASP A 164 9.55 -5.32 3.69
CA ASP A 164 9.13 -6.48 2.91
C ASP A 164 7.63 -6.73 3.09
N GLU A 165 7.17 -6.77 4.34
CA GLU A 165 5.74 -6.87 4.68
C GLU A 165 4.91 -5.72 4.08
N MET A 166 5.44 -4.50 4.07
CA MET A 166 4.75 -3.36 3.46
C MET A 166 4.60 -3.52 1.95
N ILE A 167 5.62 -4.06 1.26
CA ILE A 167 5.54 -4.34 -0.19
C ILE A 167 4.53 -5.44 -0.49
N ASP A 168 4.52 -6.53 0.28
CA ASP A 168 3.54 -7.61 0.14
C ASP A 168 2.11 -7.09 0.34
N ASN A 169 1.89 -6.33 1.42
CA ASN A 169 0.59 -5.69 1.70
C ASN A 169 0.20 -4.66 0.62
N PHE A 170 1.17 -3.97 0.03
CA PHE A 170 0.90 -3.09 -1.11
C PHE A 170 0.41 -3.89 -2.32
N ASN A 171 1.07 -4.98 -2.69
CA ASN A 171 0.70 -5.78 -3.85
C ASN A 171 -0.70 -6.37 -3.69
N ILE A 172 -1.02 -6.91 -2.51
CA ILE A 172 -2.35 -7.42 -2.19
C ILE A 172 -3.41 -6.32 -2.29
N ASP A 173 -3.24 -5.24 -1.53
CA ASP A 173 -4.25 -4.17 -1.47
C ASP A 173 -4.39 -3.44 -2.82
N ALA A 174 -3.30 -3.26 -3.57
CA ALA A 174 -3.32 -2.66 -4.89
C ALA A 174 -4.14 -3.48 -5.89
N LEU A 175 -3.96 -4.81 -5.87
CA LEU A 175 -4.74 -5.72 -6.70
C LEU A 175 -6.22 -5.72 -6.30
N VAL A 176 -6.51 -5.86 -5.00
CA VAL A 176 -7.88 -5.87 -4.47
C VAL A 176 -8.59 -4.55 -4.80
N ASN A 177 -7.98 -3.41 -4.45
CA ASN A 177 -8.56 -2.09 -4.71
C ASN A 177 -8.81 -1.87 -6.21
N PHE A 178 -7.87 -2.32 -7.08
CA PHE A 178 -8.06 -2.23 -8.53
C PHE A 178 -9.24 -3.09 -9.00
N LEU A 179 -9.39 -4.31 -8.49
CA LEU A 179 -10.49 -5.20 -8.87
C LEU A 179 -11.85 -4.74 -8.34
N GLU A 180 -11.90 -3.99 -7.24
CA GLU A 180 -13.13 -3.44 -6.67
C GLU A 180 -13.60 -2.14 -7.35
N VAL A 181 -12.71 -1.41 -8.03
CA VAL A 181 -13.10 -0.15 -8.68
C VAL A 181 -14.30 -0.35 -9.61
N VAL A 182 -15.33 0.46 -9.40
CA VAL A 182 -16.49 0.53 -10.28
C VAL A 182 -16.56 1.95 -10.87
N PRO A 183 -16.73 2.10 -12.19
CA PRO A 183 -16.94 3.44 -12.76
C PRO A 183 -18.22 4.05 -12.18
N ILE A 184 -18.11 5.26 -11.67
CA ILE A 184 -19.26 6.01 -11.17
C ILE A 184 -20.13 6.36 -12.38
N LYS A 185 -21.41 6.04 -12.33
CA LYS A 185 -22.36 6.44 -13.38
C LYS A 185 -22.66 7.93 -13.27
N ASP A 186 -22.96 8.57 -14.41
CA ASP A 186 -23.30 10.00 -14.45
C ASP A 186 -24.48 10.37 -13.53
N GLU A 187 -25.36 9.41 -13.23
CA GLU A 187 -26.48 9.59 -12.30
C GLU A 187 -25.99 9.71 -10.85
N ASP A 188 -25.02 8.87 -10.46
CA ASP A 188 -24.44 8.87 -9.12
C ASP A 188 -23.57 10.12 -8.90
N LEU A 189 -22.87 10.60 -9.95
CA LEU A 189 -22.13 11.88 -9.90
C LEU A 189 -23.05 13.06 -9.60
N LYS A 190 -24.22 13.12 -10.23
CA LYS A 190 -25.20 14.18 -9.97
C LYS A 190 -25.79 14.13 -8.55
N GLU A 191 -25.91 12.95 -7.97
CA GLU A 191 -26.35 12.81 -6.58
C GLU A 191 -25.26 13.24 -5.59
N ILE A 192 -24.00 12.90 -5.87
CA ILE A 192 -22.83 13.33 -5.06
C ILE A 192 -22.68 14.85 -5.14
N GLU A 193 -22.79 15.45 -6.34
CA GLU A 193 -22.73 16.90 -6.52
C GLU A 193 -23.86 17.61 -5.76
N LYS A 194 -25.09 17.12 -5.88
CA LYS A 194 -26.23 17.66 -5.10
C LYS A 194 -26.01 17.56 -3.59
N SER A 195 -25.47 16.44 -3.13
CA SER A 195 -25.17 16.24 -1.70
C SER A 195 -24.10 17.23 -1.22
N ARG A 196 -23.05 17.46 -2.04
CA ARG A 196 -22.00 18.42 -1.73
C ARG A 196 -22.53 19.85 -1.65
N ASP A 197 -23.36 20.25 -2.62
CA ASP A 197 -23.99 21.58 -2.64
C ASP A 197 -24.89 21.81 -1.41
N ILE A 198 -25.55 20.75 -0.92
CA ILE A 198 -26.35 20.80 0.32
C ILE A 198 -25.43 21.03 1.53
N TYR A 199 -24.32 20.30 1.64
CA TYR A 199 -23.36 20.45 2.75
C TYR A 199 -22.67 21.82 2.73
N GLU A 200 -22.27 22.33 1.56
CA GLU A 200 -21.70 23.67 1.44
C GLU A 200 -22.73 24.76 1.83
N ASN A 201 -23.98 24.64 1.44
CA ASN A 201 -25.04 25.59 1.83
C ASN A 201 -25.39 25.52 3.33
N LEU A 202 -25.30 24.35 3.97
CA LEU A 202 -25.50 24.21 5.42
C LEU A 202 -24.36 24.86 6.20
N SER A 203 -23.11 24.70 5.75
CA SER A 203 -21.94 25.31 6.41
C SER A 203 -21.91 26.85 6.30
N TYR A 204 -22.53 27.43 5.26
CA TYR A 204 -22.65 28.89 5.11
C TYR A 204 -23.71 29.48 6.05
N ASN A 205 -24.81 28.75 6.32
CA ASN A 205 -25.89 29.24 7.19
C ASN A 205 -25.55 29.21 8.69
N ASP A 206 -24.63 28.33 9.13
CA ASP A 206 -24.20 28.31 10.54
C ASP A 206 -23.28 29.49 10.90
N ASN A 207 -22.61 30.11 9.93
CA ASN A 207 -21.73 31.26 10.16
C ASN A 207 -22.48 32.61 10.23
N ASP A 208 -23.76 32.67 9.81
CA ASP A 208 -24.58 33.89 9.87
C ASP A 208 -25.45 33.98 11.15
N SER A 209 -25.46 32.96 11.99
CA SER A 209 -26.24 32.91 13.25
C SER A 209 -25.46 33.36 14.49
N GLU A 210 -24.20 33.76 14.36
CA GLU A 210 -23.35 34.32 15.44
C GLU A 210 -22.99 35.80 15.22
N LYS A 211 -23.96 36.65 14.89
CA LYS A 211 -23.80 38.11 14.98
C LYS A 211 -24.92 38.74 15.77
#